data_1a5e75b760e2244c76d2193c5ed8c5a1
#
_entry.id   1a5e75b760e2244c76d2193c5ed8c5a1
#
_cell.length_a   1.000
_cell.length_b   1.000
_cell.length_c   1.000
_cell.angle_alpha   90.00
_cell.angle_beta   90.00
_cell.angle_gamma   90.00
#
_symmetry.space_group_name_H-M   'P 1'
#
loop_
_entity.id
_entity.type
_entity.pdbx_description
1 polymer ?
#
loop_
_entity_poly.entity_id
_entity_poly.type
_entity_poly.pdbx_seq_one_letter_code
_entity_poly.pdbx_strand_id
1 'polypeptide(L)'
;MNTSITMITNKITRGARLGVSGYLVAIVFFLSCNKKASTAVQVPVSQANRLYPSYNISPQAPDSTGMSTAVQLAAKFKLGWNIGNTMEATGGETSWGNPLITESYVKFVKQSGFTAIRLPCAWDLHVDNKATAHIDPNWLNRVKEVVGYCVNNGLYVMLNIHWDGGWLENNISKPKQDSVNAKQQALWEQIATAMRDFDEHLMFASANEPNADNAEKMAVLASYHETFVAAVRATGGRNSHRVLIVQGPNTNPGLTYDLMNTLPKDPASNRLMVEVHNYTPAQFCFLNEDVSWGKMVYYWGKGNHSTIEPDRNPTYGEEDAIIADYDKVKQKFIDKGIPVIMGEYGAYRRDGSAHVPKELALHNASVDYWITFVTKEALAHGIKPFWWDTGGALDRRNNTVKDQRTIDALLAGGK
;
A
#
# COMPACT_ATOMS: atom_id res chain seq x y z
N MET A 1 -0.08 23.93 -1.44
CA MET A 1 -0.59 23.36 -2.70
C MET A 1 -1.78 22.48 -2.35
N ASN A 2 -2.97 22.89 -2.82
CA ASN A 2 -4.24 22.29 -2.42
C ASN A 2 -4.47 20.96 -3.12
N THR A 3 -4.46 19.88 -2.35
CA THR A 3 -5.02 18.59 -2.79
C THR A 3 -6.33 18.42 -2.02
N SER A 4 -7.46 18.56 -2.71
CA SER A 4 -8.80 18.46 -2.14
C SER A 4 -9.09 17.03 -1.75
N ILE A 5 -9.19 16.75 -0.45
CA ILE A 5 -9.75 15.50 0.08
C ILE A 5 -11.26 15.70 0.20
N THR A 6 -12.03 15.08 -0.68
CA THR A 6 -13.50 15.06 -0.61
C THR A 6 -13.94 13.83 0.18
N MET A 7 -14.28 14.01 1.46
CA MET A 7 -15.00 13.00 2.23
C MET A 7 -16.51 13.22 2.16
N ILE A 8 -17.23 12.20 1.76
CA ILE A 8 -18.69 12.17 1.74
C ILE A 8 -19.18 11.40 2.97
N THR A 9 -19.97 12.07 3.81
CA THR A 9 -20.70 11.45 4.92
C THR A 9 -22.07 10.98 4.43
N ASN A 10 -22.36 9.67 4.49
CA ASN A 10 -23.70 9.15 4.30
C ASN A 10 -24.23 8.45 5.55
N LYS A 11 -25.47 8.81 5.91
CA LYS A 11 -26.26 8.31 7.04
C LYS A 11 -26.76 6.88 6.79
N ILE A 12 -26.61 6.03 7.79
CA ILE A 12 -27.16 4.66 7.83
C ILE A 12 -28.58 4.72 8.41
N THR A 13 -29.56 4.21 7.68
CA THR A 13 -30.89 3.85 8.20
C THR A 13 -31.06 2.32 8.17
N ARG A 14 -31.43 1.77 9.32
CA ARG A 14 -31.72 0.34 9.56
C ARG A 14 -33.08 -0.06 8.97
N GLY A 15 -33.16 -1.27 8.43
CA GLY A 15 -34.42 -1.97 8.16
C GLY A 15 -34.25 -3.48 8.21
N ALA A 16 -34.81 -4.09 9.24
CA ALA A 16 -34.87 -5.53 9.42
C ALA A 16 -36.11 -6.14 8.71
N ARG A 17 -36.01 -7.37 8.20
CA ARG A 17 -37.10 -8.35 8.18
C ARG A 17 -36.65 -9.79 7.98
N LEU A 18 -37.33 -10.64 8.77
CA LEU A 18 -37.28 -12.11 8.88
C LEU A 18 -37.99 -12.83 7.73
N GLY A 19 -37.63 -14.13 7.53
CA GLY A 19 -38.60 -15.06 6.94
C GLY A 19 -38.03 -16.36 6.35
N VAL A 20 -38.10 -17.43 7.14
CA VAL A 20 -38.65 -18.79 6.91
C VAL A 20 -37.90 -19.84 6.07
N SER A 21 -37.77 -20.98 6.73
CA SER A 21 -37.19 -22.32 6.37
C SER A 21 -37.91 -23.03 5.22
N GLY A 22 -37.15 -23.89 4.53
CA GLY A 22 -37.65 -25.01 3.73
C GLY A 22 -36.60 -26.09 3.55
N TYR A 23 -36.76 -27.25 4.18
CA TYR A 23 -35.94 -28.45 4.00
C TYR A 23 -36.37 -29.20 2.72
N LEU A 24 -35.38 -29.60 1.91
CA LEU A 24 -35.56 -30.65 0.92
C LEU A 24 -34.37 -31.60 0.95
N VAL A 25 -34.69 -32.88 1.22
CA VAL A 25 -33.77 -34.01 1.18
C VAL A 25 -33.61 -34.46 -0.26
N ALA A 26 -32.39 -34.61 -0.75
CA ALA A 26 -32.11 -35.25 -2.03
C ALA A 26 -30.99 -36.29 -1.87
N ILE A 27 -31.28 -37.48 -2.33
CA ILE A 27 -30.52 -38.72 -2.32
C ILE A 27 -29.33 -38.64 -3.28
N VAL A 28 -28.15 -39.02 -2.82
CA VAL A 28 -26.90 -39.04 -3.59
C VAL A 28 -26.69 -40.37 -4.26
N PHE A 29 -26.60 -40.40 -5.59
CA PHE A 29 -26.03 -41.48 -6.35
C PHE A 29 -24.54 -41.19 -6.63
N PHE A 30 -23.66 -42.08 -6.16
CA PHE A 30 -22.24 -42.08 -6.53
C PHE A 30 -22.05 -42.67 -7.93
N LEU A 31 -21.64 -41.82 -8.88
CA LEU A 31 -21.03 -42.27 -10.15
C LEU A 31 -19.57 -41.80 -10.14
N SER A 32 -18.67 -42.77 -10.03
CA SER A 32 -17.23 -42.54 -10.20
C SER A 32 -16.94 -42.21 -11.67
N CYS A 33 -16.48 -40.98 -11.92
CA CYS A 33 -15.99 -40.56 -13.22
C CYS A 33 -14.55 -40.06 -13.08
N ASN A 34 -13.60 -40.86 -13.57
CA ASN A 34 -12.21 -40.46 -13.74
C ASN A 34 -12.14 -39.24 -14.66
N LYS A 35 -11.94 -38.03 -14.12
CA LYS A 35 -11.60 -36.86 -14.93
C LYS A 35 -10.09 -36.73 -15.06
N LYS A 36 -9.60 -36.96 -16.29
CA LYS A 36 -8.28 -36.49 -16.72
C LYS A 36 -8.21 -34.98 -16.46
N ALA A 37 -7.13 -34.54 -15.80
CA ALA A 37 -6.84 -33.13 -15.62
C ALA A 37 -6.69 -32.47 -17.01
N SER A 38 -7.65 -31.65 -17.37
CA SER A 38 -7.55 -30.75 -18.51
C SER A 38 -6.70 -29.56 -18.08
N THR A 39 -5.48 -29.49 -18.55
CA THR A 39 -4.69 -28.26 -18.56
C THR A 39 -5.46 -27.24 -19.41
N ALA A 40 -6.12 -26.30 -18.73
CA ALA A 40 -6.72 -25.15 -19.40
C ALA A 40 -5.57 -24.31 -20.02
N VAL A 41 -5.38 -24.46 -21.31
CA VAL A 41 -4.57 -23.55 -22.12
C VAL A 41 -5.26 -22.20 -22.03
N GLN A 42 -4.63 -21.22 -21.34
CA GLN A 42 -5.06 -19.84 -21.42
C GLN A 42 -4.91 -19.40 -22.88
N VAL A 43 -6.03 -19.19 -23.54
CA VAL A 43 -6.06 -18.61 -24.88
C VAL A 43 -5.54 -17.17 -24.75
N PRO A 44 -4.45 -16.77 -25.43
CA PRO A 44 -3.99 -15.39 -25.42
C PRO A 44 -5.12 -14.50 -25.90
N VAL A 45 -5.45 -13.44 -25.15
CA VAL A 45 -6.35 -12.39 -25.64
C VAL A 45 -5.78 -11.89 -26.95
N SER A 46 -6.54 -12.03 -28.02
CA SER A 46 -6.14 -11.65 -29.39
C SER A 46 -5.65 -10.20 -29.36
N GLN A 47 -4.46 -9.92 -29.91
CA GLN A 47 -3.87 -8.58 -29.98
C GLN A 47 -4.80 -7.56 -30.69
N ALA A 48 -5.76 -8.02 -31.46
CA ALA A 48 -6.67 -7.20 -32.26
C ALA A 48 -7.60 -6.27 -31.44
N ASN A 49 -7.77 -6.51 -30.13
CA ASN A 49 -8.70 -5.75 -29.28
C ASN A 49 -8.02 -5.05 -28.08
N ARG A 50 -6.68 -4.96 -28.04
CA ARG A 50 -5.97 -4.25 -26.95
C ARG A 50 -5.93 -2.75 -27.24
N LEU A 51 -6.21 -1.93 -26.24
CA LEU A 51 -6.07 -0.46 -26.32
C LEU A 51 -4.61 -0.03 -26.49
N TYR A 52 -3.68 -0.76 -25.87
CA TYR A 52 -2.22 -0.56 -25.97
C TYR A 52 -1.52 -1.79 -26.50
N PRO A 53 -0.34 -1.67 -27.12
CA PRO A 53 0.44 -2.84 -27.55
C PRO A 53 0.82 -3.72 -26.36
N SER A 54 1.13 -4.98 -26.60
CA SER A 54 1.72 -5.84 -25.58
C SER A 54 3.19 -5.53 -25.39
N TYR A 55 3.58 -5.35 -24.14
CA TYR A 55 4.99 -5.21 -23.72
C TYR A 55 5.56 -6.53 -23.17
N ASN A 56 4.74 -7.56 -23.02
CA ASN A 56 5.19 -8.89 -22.68
C ASN A 56 5.61 -9.68 -23.95
N ILE A 57 6.64 -9.20 -24.62
CA ILE A 57 7.11 -9.73 -25.92
C ILE A 57 8.10 -10.89 -25.78
N SER A 58 8.62 -11.15 -24.58
CA SER A 58 9.60 -12.21 -24.32
C SER A 58 9.36 -12.84 -22.94
N PRO A 59 8.20 -13.50 -22.73
CA PRO A 59 7.92 -14.18 -21.46
C PRO A 59 8.93 -15.30 -21.22
N GLN A 60 9.32 -15.49 -19.96
CA GLN A 60 10.22 -16.57 -19.54
C GLN A 60 9.44 -17.75 -18.95
N ALA A 61 10.06 -18.93 -18.96
CA ALA A 61 9.52 -20.05 -18.20
C ALA A 61 9.45 -19.71 -16.71
N PRO A 62 8.43 -20.19 -15.97
CA PRO A 62 8.31 -19.94 -14.53
C PRO A 62 9.55 -20.40 -13.75
N ASP A 63 10.03 -19.55 -12.83
CA ASP A 63 11.13 -19.84 -11.91
C ASP A 63 10.69 -19.58 -10.47
N SER A 64 10.66 -20.63 -9.64
CA SER A 64 10.34 -20.55 -8.21
C SER A 64 11.57 -20.51 -7.32
N THR A 65 12.78 -20.58 -7.89
CA THR A 65 14.03 -20.69 -7.14
C THR A 65 14.23 -19.50 -6.19
N GLY A 66 14.32 -19.77 -4.89
CA GLY A 66 14.50 -18.76 -3.87
C GLY A 66 13.28 -17.85 -3.62
N MET A 67 12.10 -18.24 -4.09
CA MET A 67 10.88 -17.45 -3.95
C MET A 67 9.99 -17.98 -2.81
N SER A 68 9.88 -17.23 -1.72
CA SER A 68 9.05 -17.53 -0.55
C SER A 68 7.56 -17.31 -0.78
N THR A 69 6.71 -18.03 -0.05
CA THR A 69 5.29 -17.66 0.09
C THR A 69 5.14 -16.29 0.77
N ALA A 70 3.96 -15.67 0.66
CA ALA A 70 3.70 -14.38 1.30
C ALA A 70 3.94 -14.42 2.82
N VAL A 71 3.51 -15.49 3.51
CA VAL A 71 3.72 -15.67 4.95
C VAL A 71 5.21 -15.80 5.29
N GLN A 72 5.94 -16.63 4.54
CA GLN A 72 7.38 -16.81 4.73
C GLN A 72 8.14 -15.51 4.49
N LEU A 73 7.76 -14.75 3.45
CA LEU A 73 8.39 -13.48 3.12
C LEU A 73 8.11 -12.42 4.20
N ALA A 74 6.85 -12.29 4.64
CA ALA A 74 6.47 -11.35 5.70
C ALA A 74 7.21 -11.61 7.03
N ALA A 75 7.65 -12.84 7.29
CA ALA A 75 8.45 -13.18 8.47
C ALA A 75 9.90 -12.67 8.40
N LYS A 76 10.39 -12.28 7.22
CA LYS A 76 11.78 -11.89 6.98
C LYS A 76 12.05 -10.41 7.20
N PHE A 77 11.02 -9.56 7.29
CA PHE A 77 11.16 -8.14 7.59
C PHE A 77 10.19 -7.70 8.69
N LYS A 78 10.50 -6.60 9.37
CA LYS A 78 9.75 -6.14 10.54
C LYS A 78 9.28 -4.70 10.39
N LEU A 79 10.21 -3.75 10.32
CA LEU A 79 9.94 -2.33 10.17
C LEU A 79 10.31 -1.88 8.75
N GLY A 80 9.41 -1.18 8.11
CA GLY A 80 9.59 -0.59 6.81
C GLY A 80 9.70 0.94 6.85
N TRP A 81 10.27 1.49 5.79
CA TRP A 81 10.49 2.91 5.58
C TRP A 81 10.02 3.33 4.19
N ASN A 82 9.21 4.39 4.10
CA ASN A 82 8.89 4.99 2.80
C ASN A 82 9.98 6.02 2.42
N ILE A 83 10.47 5.95 1.19
CA ILE A 83 11.26 7.03 0.60
C ILE A 83 10.27 7.94 -0.16
N GLY A 84 9.42 8.64 0.60
CA GLY A 84 8.36 9.48 0.05
C GLY A 84 8.87 10.83 -0.48
N ASN A 85 8.06 11.52 -1.27
CA ASN A 85 8.37 12.79 -1.94
C ASN A 85 9.63 12.72 -2.83
N THR A 86 9.79 11.62 -3.56
CA THR A 86 10.88 11.42 -4.52
C THR A 86 10.35 10.85 -5.84
N MET A 87 10.33 9.51 -6.02
CA MET A 87 9.96 8.91 -7.31
C MET A 87 8.46 9.03 -7.64
N GLU A 88 7.60 9.33 -6.68
CA GLU A 88 6.19 9.67 -6.92
C GLU A 88 5.96 11.16 -7.19
N ALA A 89 7.00 11.99 -7.09
CA ALA A 89 6.88 13.43 -7.33
C ALA A 89 6.54 13.73 -8.78
N THR A 90 5.48 14.51 -9.00
CA THR A 90 4.87 14.72 -10.33
C THR A 90 5.74 15.46 -11.35
N GLY A 91 6.84 16.07 -10.93
CA GLY A 91 7.81 16.74 -11.80
C GLY A 91 9.13 15.97 -11.96
N GLY A 92 9.20 14.74 -11.47
CA GLY A 92 10.40 13.90 -11.41
C GLY A 92 11.05 13.86 -10.02
N GLU A 93 12.00 12.97 -9.85
CA GLU A 93 12.54 12.51 -8.55
C GLU A 93 12.94 13.63 -7.58
N THR A 94 13.35 14.79 -8.08
CA THR A 94 13.83 15.91 -7.23
C THR A 94 12.88 17.11 -7.17
N SER A 95 11.74 17.04 -7.86
CA SER A 95 10.87 18.21 -8.07
C SER A 95 10.19 18.70 -6.78
N TRP A 96 10.06 17.85 -5.77
CA TRP A 96 9.49 18.23 -4.46
C TRP A 96 10.57 18.53 -3.41
N GLY A 97 11.82 18.82 -3.84
CA GLY A 97 12.90 19.34 -3.02
C GLY A 97 13.82 18.30 -2.37
N ASN A 98 13.52 17.03 -2.51
CA ASN A 98 14.45 15.97 -2.08
C ASN A 98 15.57 15.77 -3.11
N PRO A 99 16.75 15.29 -2.70
CA PRO A 99 17.80 14.90 -3.63
C PRO A 99 17.45 13.57 -4.32
N LEU A 100 18.21 13.21 -5.34
CA LEU A 100 18.20 11.87 -5.91
C LEU A 100 18.46 10.82 -4.81
N ILE A 101 17.74 9.69 -4.89
CA ILE A 101 17.98 8.57 -3.99
C ILE A 101 19.35 7.96 -4.31
N THR A 102 20.20 7.86 -3.28
CA THR A 102 21.52 7.28 -3.42
C THR A 102 21.61 5.92 -2.69
N GLU A 103 22.54 5.07 -3.12
CA GLU A 103 22.82 3.82 -2.43
C GLU A 103 23.28 4.06 -1.00
N SER A 104 24.03 5.15 -0.75
CA SER A 104 24.47 5.51 0.60
C SER A 104 23.28 5.84 1.53
N TYR A 105 22.25 6.52 1.01
CA TYR A 105 21.04 6.75 1.78
C TYR A 105 20.28 5.45 2.08
N VAL A 106 20.16 4.55 1.11
CA VAL A 106 19.54 3.23 1.33
C VAL A 106 20.29 2.43 2.41
N LYS A 107 21.63 2.44 2.39
CA LYS A 107 22.47 1.86 3.46
C LYS A 107 22.20 2.51 4.81
N PHE A 108 22.05 3.83 4.83
CA PHE A 108 21.76 4.58 6.06
C PHE A 108 20.39 4.24 6.64
N VAL A 109 19.35 4.09 5.80
CA VAL A 109 18.01 3.60 6.24
C VAL A 109 18.15 2.23 6.93
N LYS A 110 18.91 1.30 6.34
CA LYS A 110 19.18 0.00 6.98
C LYS A 110 19.91 0.13 8.32
N GLN A 111 20.94 0.96 8.38
CA GLN A 111 21.71 1.22 9.61
C GLN A 111 20.85 1.87 10.71
N SER A 112 19.81 2.60 10.32
CA SER A 112 18.82 3.20 11.22
C SER A 112 17.82 2.19 11.79
N GLY A 113 17.90 0.89 11.42
CA GLY A 113 17.11 -0.19 12.01
C GLY A 113 15.94 -0.68 11.15
N PHE A 114 15.79 -0.20 9.93
CA PHE A 114 14.72 -0.63 9.01
C PHE A 114 15.18 -1.81 8.15
N THR A 115 14.26 -2.74 7.88
CA THR A 115 14.53 -3.97 7.14
C THR A 115 13.84 -4.03 5.78
N ALA A 116 12.96 -3.07 5.52
CA ALA A 116 12.24 -2.96 4.25
C ALA A 116 12.07 -1.50 3.84
N ILE A 117 11.94 -1.26 2.54
CA ILE A 117 11.64 0.04 1.94
C ILE A 117 10.37 -0.08 1.12
N ARG A 118 9.43 0.87 1.27
CA ARG A 118 8.43 1.14 0.26
C ARG A 118 8.93 2.27 -0.63
N LEU A 119 8.95 2.03 -1.92
CA LEU A 119 9.39 2.97 -2.95
C LEU A 119 8.14 3.43 -3.73
N PRO A 120 7.50 4.53 -3.30
CA PRO A 120 6.42 5.14 -4.05
C PRO A 120 6.92 5.59 -5.41
N CYS A 121 6.19 5.28 -6.50
CA CYS A 121 6.68 5.58 -7.84
C CYS A 121 5.55 6.02 -8.79
N ALA A 122 5.77 7.13 -9.49
CA ALA A 122 4.94 7.59 -10.60
C ALA A 122 5.39 6.94 -11.91
N TRP A 123 4.44 6.57 -12.76
CA TRP A 123 4.70 5.91 -14.03
C TRP A 123 4.01 6.59 -15.21
N ASP A 124 2.71 6.95 -15.09
CA ASP A 124 1.96 7.61 -16.17
C ASP A 124 2.54 8.98 -16.53
N LEU A 125 3.10 9.67 -15.53
CA LEU A 125 3.78 10.95 -15.72
C LEU A 125 5.12 10.80 -16.46
N HIS A 126 5.66 9.60 -16.52
CA HIS A 126 6.89 9.24 -17.22
C HIS A 126 6.64 8.37 -18.46
N VAL A 127 5.43 8.39 -18.99
CA VAL A 127 5.11 7.80 -20.29
C VAL A 127 5.54 8.77 -21.39
N ASP A 128 6.47 8.33 -22.25
CA ASP A 128 6.99 9.11 -23.38
C ASP A 128 6.04 9.10 -24.59
N ASN A 129 5.20 8.07 -24.71
CA ASN A 129 4.19 7.94 -25.76
C ASN A 129 2.82 7.55 -25.16
N LYS A 130 1.95 8.53 -24.98
CA LYS A 130 0.59 8.33 -24.42
C LYS A 130 -0.29 7.41 -25.26
N ALA A 131 -0.10 7.34 -26.57
CA ALA A 131 -0.89 6.45 -27.44
C ALA A 131 -0.56 4.96 -27.24
N THR A 132 0.62 4.67 -26.74
CA THR A 132 1.08 3.30 -26.48
C THR A 132 1.25 2.97 -25.01
N ALA A 133 1.17 3.95 -24.11
CA ALA A 133 1.54 3.84 -22.69
C ALA A 133 2.99 3.35 -22.49
N HIS A 134 3.91 3.73 -23.40
CA HIS A 134 5.31 3.35 -23.32
C HIS A 134 6.01 4.18 -22.24
N ILE A 135 6.64 3.51 -21.25
CA ILE A 135 7.39 4.16 -20.17
C ILE A 135 8.75 4.61 -20.74
N ASP A 136 9.15 5.86 -20.42
CA ASP A 136 10.51 6.36 -20.75
C ASP A 136 11.56 5.37 -20.21
N PRO A 137 12.40 4.81 -21.08
CA PRO A 137 13.44 3.87 -20.66
C PRO A 137 14.43 4.43 -19.63
N ASN A 138 14.69 5.74 -19.64
CA ASN A 138 15.56 6.37 -18.65
C ASN A 138 14.92 6.31 -17.27
N TRP A 139 13.62 6.59 -17.18
CA TRP A 139 12.88 6.49 -15.93
C TRP A 139 12.82 5.03 -15.43
N LEU A 140 12.47 4.11 -16.30
CA LEU A 140 12.39 2.69 -15.95
C LEU A 140 13.74 2.15 -15.44
N ASN A 141 14.83 2.54 -16.09
CA ASN A 141 16.19 2.18 -15.68
C ASN A 141 16.57 2.83 -14.34
N ARG A 142 16.16 4.10 -14.13
CA ARG A 142 16.41 4.79 -12.85
C ARG A 142 15.69 4.12 -11.70
N VAL A 143 14.42 3.75 -11.86
CA VAL A 143 13.67 3.02 -10.83
C VAL A 143 14.32 1.66 -10.57
N LYS A 144 14.71 0.94 -11.62
CA LYS A 144 15.44 -0.35 -11.49
C LYS A 144 16.76 -0.21 -10.74
N GLU A 145 17.49 0.87 -10.95
CA GLU A 145 18.74 1.18 -10.22
C GLU A 145 18.48 1.34 -8.73
N VAL A 146 17.45 2.12 -8.33
CA VAL A 146 17.10 2.32 -6.92
C VAL A 146 16.60 1.04 -6.27
N VAL A 147 15.80 0.24 -6.97
CA VAL A 147 15.43 -1.12 -6.51
C VAL A 147 16.69 -1.96 -6.30
N GLY A 148 17.65 -1.87 -7.21
CA GLY A 148 18.95 -2.54 -7.08
C GLY A 148 19.71 -2.12 -5.82
N TYR A 149 19.70 -0.84 -5.46
CA TYR A 149 20.30 -0.37 -4.19
C TYR A 149 19.69 -1.06 -2.98
N CYS A 150 18.35 -1.22 -2.96
CA CYS A 150 17.68 -1.89 -1.85
C CYS A 150 18.04 -3.39 -1.79
N VAL A 151 17.86 -4.11 -2.89
CA VAL A 151 18.10 -5.56 -2.97
C VAL A 151 19.57 -5.91 -2.68
N ASN A 152 20.53 -5.20 -3.29
CA ASN A 152 21.96 -5.44 -3.11
C ASN A 152 22.42 -5.17 -1.66
N ASN A 153 21.68 -4.37 -0.90
CA ASN A 153 21.94 -4.13 0.51
C ASN A 153 21.09 -5.03 1.43
N GLY A 154 20.36 -6.02 0.89
CA GLY A 154 19.57 -6.99 1.64
C GLY A 154 18.38 -6.36 2.35
N LEU A 155 17.78 -5.32 1.76
CA LEU A 155 16.49 -4.74 2.16
C LEU A 155 15.39 -5.29 1.28
N TYR A 156 14.25 -5.61 1.87
CA TYR A 156 13.05 -5.90 1.11
C TYR A 156 12.50 -4.59 0.54
N VAL A 157 12.06 -4.60 -0.72
CA VAL A 157 11.53 -3.40 -1.36
C VAL A 157 10.14 -3.67 -1.95
N MET A 158 9.18 -2.80 -1.62
CA MET A 158 7.86 -2.76 -2.20
C MET A 158 7.79 -1.60 -3.20
N LEU A 159 7.63 -1.92 -4.47
CA LEU A 159 7.48 -0.96 -5.57
C LEU A 159 6.03 -0.92 -6.00
N ASN A 160 5.43 0.27 -6.09
CA ASN A 160 4.04 0.46 -6.46
C ASN A 160 3.84 1.33 -7.72
N ILE A 161 2.58 1.45 -8.15
CA ILE A 161 2.06 2.61 -8.87
C ILE A 161 1.44 3.50 -7.79
N HIS A 162 2.06 4.69 -7.57
CA HIS A 162 1.57 5.63 -6.56
C HIS A 162 0.41 6.47 -7.11
N TRP A 163 0.06 7.60 -6.46
CA TRP A 163 -1.04 8.47 -6.91
C TRP A 163 -0.94 8.86 -8.40
N ASP A 164 0.28 9.23 -8.87
CA ASP A 164 0.65 9.32 -10.30
C ASP A 164 -0.36 10.12 -11.13
N GLY A 165 -0.79 11.29 -10.60
CA GLY A 165 -1.83 12.12 -11.22
C GLY A 165 -3.26 11.61 -11.07
N GLY A 166 -3.47 10.55 -10.31
CA GLY A 166 -4.81 9.99 -10.00
C GLY A 166 -5.45 9.24 -11.16
N TRP A 167 -4.67 8.82 -12.16
CA TRP A 167 -5.22 8.14 -13.34
C TRP A 167 -5.92 6.82 -13.01
N LEU A 168 -5.49 6.11 -11.98
CA LEU A 168 -6.13 4.91 -11.46
C LEU A 168 -7.06 5.26 -10.30
N GLU A 169 -6.54 5.93 -9.27
CA GLU A 169 -7.21 6.15 -7.99
C GLU A 169 -8.52 6.92 -8.12
N ASN A 170 -8.56 7.93 -9.00
CA ASN A 170 -9.73 8.77 -9.23
C ASN A 170 -10.66 8.23 -10.33
N ASN A 171 -10.37 7.08 -10.91
CA ASN A 171 -11.12 6.51 -12.04
C ASN A 171 -11.69 5.12 -11.74
N ILE A 172 -12.08 4.85 -10.49
CA ILE A 172 -12.68 3.58 -10.08
C ILE A 172 -14.20 3.64 -10.34
N SER A 173 -14.57 3.38 -11.59
CA SER A 173 -15.96 3.37 -12.05
C SER A 173 -16.14 2.49 -13.29
N LYS A 174 -17.34 1.94 -13.48
CA LYS A 174 -17.65 1.08 -14.64
C LYS A 174 -17.30 1.73 -15.99
N PRO A 175 -17.62 3.01 -16.27
CA PRO A 175 -17.24 3.64 -17.54
C PRO A 175 -15.75 3.76 -17.79
N LYS A 176 -14.91 3.74 -16.74
CA LYS A 176 -13.45 3.85 -16.83
C LYS A 176 -12.75 2.50 -16.72
N GLN A 177 -13.44 1.45 -16.32
CA GLN A 177 -12.88 0.15 -15.98
C GLN A 177 -11.96 -0.40 -17.07
N ASP A 178 -12.41 -0.44 -18.32
CA ASP A 178 -11.66 -1.04 -19.42
C ASP A 178 -10.41 -0.24 -19.78
N SER A 179 -10.51 1.10 -19.79
CA SER A 179 -9.37 1.97 -20.10
C SER A 179 -8.30 1.94 -19.02
N VAL A 180 -8.71 1.89 -17.74
CA VAL A 180 -7.77 1.78 -16.61
C VAL A 180 -7.11 0.40 -16.60
N ASN A 181 -7.87 -0.68 -16.79
CA ASN A 181 -7.32 -2.03 -16.91
C ASN A 181 -6.30 -2.13 -18.04
N ALA A 182 -6.59 -1.56 -19.22
CA ALA A 182 -5.67 -1.58 -20.35
C ALA A 182 -4.35 -0.86 -20.02
N LYS A 183 -4.41 0.31 -19.36
CA LYS A 183 -3.21 1.04 -18.93
C LYS A 183 -2.45 0.30 -17.84
N GLN A 184 -3.17 -0.23 -16.83
CA GLN A 184 -2.60 -1.05 -15.76
C GLN A 184 -1.80 -2.23 -16.35
N GLN A 185 -2.38 -2.92 -17.32
CA GLN A 185 -1.70 -4.02 -18.02
C GLN A 185 -0.45 -3.55 -18.74
N ALA A 186 -0.54 -2.49 -19.54
CA ALA A 186 0.59 -1.99 -20.32
C ALA A 186 1.76 -1.52 -19.44
N LEU A 187 1.49 -0.84 -18.34
CA LEU A 187 2.54 -0.40 -17.42
C LEU A 187 3.17 -1.58 -16.69
N TRP A 188 2.37 -2.50 -16.12
CA TRP A 188 2.91 -3.64 -15.38
C TRP A 188 3.64 -4.65 -16.26
N GLU A 189 3.27 -4.84 -17.52
CA GLU A 189 4.05 -5.65 -18.44
C GLU A 189 5.49 -5.09 -18.62
N GLN A 190 5.66 -3.76 -18.68
CA GLN A 190 6.97 -3.13 -18.79
C GLN A 190 7.76 -3.19 -17.49
N ILE A 191 7.15 -2.76 -16.37
CA ILE A 191 7.76 -2.75 -15.04
C ILE A 191 8.21 -4.16 -14.65
N ALA A 192 7.31 -5.13 -14.75
CA ALA A 192 7.58 -6.50 -14.35
C ALA A 192 8.65 -7.17 -15.23
N THR A 193 8.64 -6.91 -16.56
CA THR A 193 9.67 -7.41 -17.46
C THR A 193 11.05 -6.85 -17.12
N ALA A 194 11.16 -5.55 -16.88
CA ALA A 194 12.45 -4.90 -16.58
C ALA A 194 13.07 -5.39 -15.26
N MET A 195 12.23 -5.78 -14.30
CA MET A 195 12.64 -6.13 -12.93
C MET A 195 12.51 -7.62 -12.62
N ARG A 196 12.26 -8.45 -13.62
CA ARG A 196 11.98 -9.88 -13.48
C ARG A 196 13.09 -10.67 -12.77
N ASP A 197 14.35 -10.27 -12.98
CA ASP A 197 15.52 -11.00 -12.51
C ASP A 197 15.86 -10.74 -11.02
N PHE A 198 15.26 -9.70 -10.41
CA PHE A 198 15.40 -9.50 -8.96
C PHE A 198 14.81 -10.70 -8.20
N ASP A 199 15.44 -11.06 -7.08
CA ASP A 199 15.00 -12.13 -6.21
C ASP A 199 13.75 -11.75 -5.39
N GLU A 200 13.47 -12.50 -4.34
CA GLU A 200 12.29 -12.28 -3.48
C GLU A 200 12.32 -10.99 -2.66
N HIS A 201 13.47 -10.30 -2.57
CA HIS A 201 13.53 -9.00 -1.88
C HIS A 201 12.66 -7.95 -2.56
N LEU A 202 12.38 -8.08 -3.87
CA LEU A 202 11.45 -7.20 -4.57
C LEU A 202 10.02 -7.75 -4.52
N MET A 203 9.08 -6.92 -4.05
CA MET A 203 7.63 -7.10 -4.11
C MET A 203 7.02 -6.03 -5.00
N PHE A 204 5.92 -6.34 -5.69
CA PHE A 204 5.14 -5.36 -6.44
C PHE A 204 3.81 -5.09 -5.75
N ALA A 205 3.36 -3.83 -5.79
CA ALA A 205 2.10 -3.38 -5.23
C ALA A 205 1.26 -2.66 -6.29
N SER A 206 0.01 -3.07 -6.44
CA SER A 206 -0.86 -2.78 -7.58
C SER A 206 -1.16 -1.29 -7.78
N ALA A 207 -1.35 -0.56 -6.69
CA ALA A 207 -1.79 0.84 -6.64
C ALA A 207 -1.25 1.53 -5.38
N ASN A 208 -1.83 2.68 -5.00
CA ASN A 208 -1.54 3.36 -3.74
C ASN A 208 -2.80 3.44 -2.86
N GLU A 209 -3.63 4.48 -2.99
CA GLU A 209 -4.85 4.71 -2.19
C GLU A 209 -6.10 4.79 -3.08
N PRO A 210 -6.57 3.65 -3.61
CA PRO A 210 -7.64 3.63 -4.59
C PRO A 210 -8.96 4.10 -3.99
N ASN A 211 -9.60 5.12 -4.59
CA ASN A 211 -10.83 5.78 -4.13
C ASN A 211 -12.08 4.90 -4.29
N ALA A 212 -12.14 3.80 -3.55
CA ALA A 212 -13.28 2.90 -3.50
C ALA A 212 -13.94 2.97 -2.12
N ASP A 213 -15.22 3.32 -2.06
CA ASP A 213 -15.97 3.55 -0.82
C ASP A 213 -17.27 2.73 -0.72
N ASN A 214 -17.53 1.89 -1.73
CA ASN A 214 -18.72 1.04 -1.80
C ASN A 214 -18.47 -0.22 -2.61
N ALA A 215 -19.42 -1.15 -2.60
CA ALA A 215 -19.30 -2.47 -3.24
C ALA A 215 -19.14 -2.39 -4.78
N GLU A 216 -19.76 -1.42 -5.46
CA GLU A 216 -19.62 -1.25 -6.90
C GLU A 216 -18.20 -0.84 -7.27
N LYS A 217 -17.66 0.17 -6.59
CA LYS A 217 -16.27 0.60 -6.80
C LYS A 217 -15.26 -0.50 -6.38
N MET A 218 -15.54 -1.24 -5.29
CA MET A 218 -14.70 -2.36 -4.90
C MET A 218 -14.65 -3.44 -5.99
N ALA A 219 -15.77 -3.73 -6.66
CA ALA A 219 -15.79 -4.68 -7.78
C ALA A 219 -14.96 -4.19 -8.98
N VAL A 220 -14.97 -2.88 -9.26
CA VAL A 220 -14.09 -2.28 -10.27
C VAL A 220 -12.63 -2.37 -9.86
N LEU A 221 -12.29 -1.99 -8.61
CA LEU A 221 -10.94 -2.10 -8.06
C LEU A 221 -10.41 -3.52 -8.11
N ALA A 222 -11.25 -4.51 -7.78
CA ALA A 222 -10.87 -5.93 -7.88
C ALA A 222 -10.43 -6.30 -9.30
N SER A 223 -11.08 -5.76 -10.35
CA SER A 223 -10.65 -5.98 -11.73
C SER A 223 -9.29 -5.36 -12.05
N TYR A 224 -8.94 -4.21 -11.44
CA TYR A 224 -7.62 -3.60 -11.59
C TYR A 224 -6.53 -4.47 -10.95
N HIS A 225 -6.83 -5.03 -9.78
CA HIS A 225 -5.92 -5.97 -9.12
C HIS A 225 -5.78 -7.28 -9.90
N GLU A 226 -6.86 -7.82 -10.48
CA GLU A 226 -6.79 -9.01 -11.34
C GLU A 226 -5.92 -8.76 -12.57
N THR A 227 -6.06 -7.59 -13.20
CA THR A 227 -5.24 -7.19 -14.34
C THR A 227 -3.77 -7.06 -13.97
N PHE A 228 -3.46 -6.44 -12.82
CA PHE A 228 -2.11 -6.36 -12.27
C PHE A 228 -1.48 -7.74 -12.07
N VAL A 229 -2.17 -8.64 -11.35
CA VAL A 229 -1.69 -10.00 -11.10
C VAL A 229 -1.43 -10.72 -12.42
N ALA A 230 -2.40 -10.69 -13.35
CA ALA A 230 -2.26 -11.34 -14.64
C ALA A 230 -1.08 -10.82 -15.47
N ALA A 231 -0.91 -9.49 -15.53
CA ALA A 231 0.18 -8.84 -16.26
C ALA A 231 1.55 -9.24 -15.70
N VAL A 232 1.73 -9.19 -14.39
CA VAL A 232 2.99 -9.59 -13.73
C VAL A 232 3.28 -11.07 -13.96
N ARG A 233 2.32 -11.95 -13.70
CA ARG A 233 2.49 -13.40 -13.85
C ARG A 233 2.83 -13.81 -15.28
N ALA A 234 2.21 -13.16 -16.26
CA ALA A 234 2.44 -13.44 -17.68
C ALA A 234 3.88 -13.18 -18.14
N THR A 235 4.64 -12.30 -17.46
CA THR A 235 6.05 -12.05 -17.81
C THR A 235 6.97 -13.25 -17.53
N GLY A 236 6.55 -14.17 -16.66
CA GLY A 236 7.31 -15.39 -16.33
C GLY A 236 8.53 -15.15 -15.46
N GLY A 237 9.52 -16.05 -15.51
CA GLY A 237 10.67 -16.04 -14.64
C GLY A 237 10.26 -16.02 -13.16
N ARG A 238 10.98 -15.28 -12.32
CA ARG A 238 10.67 -15.13 -10.88
C ARG A 238 9.34 -14.43 -10.63
N ASN A 239 8.83 -13.63 -11.57
CA ASN A 239 7.53 -12.98 -11.46
C ASN A 239 6.37 -13.98 -11.41
N SER A 240 6.55 -15.20 -11.92
CA SER A 240 5.56 -16.28 -11.76
C SER A 240 5.30 -16.64 -10.29
N HIS A 241 6.25 -16.35 -9.39
CA HIS A 241 6.15 -16.68 -7.95
C HIS A 241 6.44 -15.49 -7.02
N ARG A 242 6.65 -14.28 -7.57
CA ARG A 242 6.88 -13.07 -6.78
C ARG A 242 5.67 -12.77 -5.90
N VAL A 243 5.92 -12.33 -4.66
CA VAL A 243 4.84 -11.84 -3.80
C VAL A 243 4.31 -10.52 -4.36
N LEU A 244 2.99 -10.44 -4.49
CA LEU A 244 2.25 -9.29 -4.98
C LEU A 244 1.37 -8.73 -3.86
N ILE A 245 1.19 -7.42 -3.85
CA ILE A 245 0.45 -6.69 -2.82
C ILE A 245 -0.72 -5.98 -3.49
N VAL A 246 -1.90 -6.11 -2.91
CA VAL A 246 -3.13 -5.47 -3.39
C VAL A 246 -3.72 -4.58 -2.29
N GLN A 247 -4.09 -3.38 -2.66
CA GLN A 247 -4.59 -2.38 -1.73
C GLN A 247 -6.06 -2.63 -1.39
N GLY A 248 -6.39 -2.49 -0.13
CA GLY A 248 -7.77 -2.33 0.28
C GLY A 248 -8.38 -1.00 -0.22
N PRO A 249 -9.71 -0.90 -0.28
CA PRO A 249 -10.38 0.32 -0.70
C PRO A 249 -10.01 1.50 0.20
N ASN A 250 -9.55 2.61 -0.40
CA ASN A 250 -8.95 3.78 0.27
C ASN A 250 -7.78 3.41 1.21
N THR A 251 -7.21 2.22 1.10
CA THR A 251 -6.31 1.62 2.10
C THR A 251 -6.80 1.71 3.54
N ASN A 252 -8.11 1.98 3.72
CA ASN A 252 -8.73 2.13 5.04
C ASN A 252 -9.00 0.74 5.65
N PRO A 253 -8.53 0.43 6.87
CA PRO A 253 -8.70 -0.89 7.49
C PRO A 253 -10.17 -1.31 7.63
N GLY A 254 -11.06 -0.40 8.05
CA GLY A 254 -12.48 -0.65 8.19
C GLY A 254 -13.17 -0.95 6.86
N LEU A 255 -12.96 -0.11 5.83
CA LEU A 255 -13.51 -0.36 4.49
C LEU A 255 -12.92 -1.64 3.88
N THR A 256 -11.65 -1.93 4.12
CA THR A 256 -11.01 -3.17 3.67
C THR A 256 -11.66 -4.39 4.31
N TYR A 257 -11.97 -4.31 5.60
CA TYR A 257 -12.73 -5.35 6.27
C TYR A 257 -14.14 -5.50 5.69
N ASP A 258 -14.86 -4.41 5.45
CA ASP A 258 -16.26 -4.47 5.03
C ASP A 258 -16.42 -4.87 3.56
N LEU A 259 -15.57 -4.38 2.66
CA LEU A 259 -15.78 -4.44 1.22
C LEU A 259 -14.88 -5.44 0.48
N MET A 260 -13.63 -5.70 0.94
CA MET A 260 -12.69 -6.59 0.23
C MET A 260 -12.93 -8.05 0.63
N ASN A 261 -14.01 -8.65 0.12
CA ASN A 261 -14.43 -10.00 0.48
C ASN A 261 -13.73 -11.11 -0.32
N THR A 262 -13.05 -10.76 -1.41
CA THR A 262 -12.26 -11.67 -2.24
C THR A 262 -10.95 -11.03 -2.64
N LEU A 263 -9.90 -11.83 -2.76
CA LEU A 263 -8.65 -11.42 -3.39
C LEU A 263 -8.70 -11.71 -4.90
N PRO A 264 -7.88 -11.04 -5.72
CA PRO A 264 -7.76 -11.36 -7.13
C PRO A 264 -7.29 -12.81 -7.31
N LYS A 265 -7.72 -13.41 -8.41
CA LYS A 265 -7.26 -14.76 -8.77
C LYS A 265 -5.77 -14.72 -9.10
N ASP A 266 -5.00 -15.56 -8.43
CA ASP A 266 -3.56 -15.71 -8.66
C ASP A 266 -3.24 -17.18 -8.97
N PRO A 267 -2.65 -17.51 -10.14
CA PRO A 267 -2.19 -18.87 -10.43
C PRO A 267 -1.07 -19.33 -9.48
N ALA A 268 -0.34 -18.40 -8.84
CA ALA A 268 0.66 -18.69 -7.84
C ALA A 268 0.03 -18.64 -6.43
N SER A 269 -0.32 -19.81 -5.89
CA SER A 269 -0.94 -19.90 -4.57
C SER A 269 -0.07 -19.31 -3.46
N ASN A 270 -0.72 -18.66 -2.47
CA ASN A 270 -0.08 -18.09 -1.27
C ASN A 270 0.99 -17.01 -1.58
N ARG A 271 0.76 -16.18 -2.61
CA ARG A 271 1.69 -15.12 -3.05
C ARG A 271 1.11 -13.72 -2.99
N LEU A 272 -0.05 -13.56 -2.34
CA LEU A 272 -0.69 -12.25 -2.17
C LEU A 272 -0.57 -11.76 -0.73
N MET A 273 -0.39 -10.45 -0.58
CA MET A 273 -0.54 -9.68 0.65
C MET A 273 -1.57 -8.57 0.42
N VAL A 274 -2.15 -8.06 1.51
CA VAL A 274 -3.07 -6.92 1.48
C VAL A 274 -2.39 -5.70 2.09
N GLU A 275 -2.62 -4.52 1.51
CA GLU A 275 -2.10 -3.25 2.04
C GLU A 275 -3.24 -2.39 2.56
N VAL A 276 -3.00 -1.82 3.76
CA VAL A 276 -3.81 -0.78 4.40
C VAL A 276 -2.88 0.35 4.85
N HIS A 277 -3.44 1.54 5.11
CA HIS A 277 -2.73 2.69 5.69
C HIS A 277 -3.36 3.09 7.01
N ASN A 278 -2.64 3.79 7.88
CA ASN A 278 -3.17 4.30 9.12
C ASN A 278 -2.72 5.74 9.42
N TYR A 279 -3.66 6.66 9.28
CA TYR A 279 -3.49 8.06 9.67
C TYR A 279 -4.64 8.49 10.59
N THR A 280 -4.95 7.65 11.59
CA THR A 280 -6.06 7.85 12.52
C THR A 280 -5.58 8.47 13.83
N PRO A 281 -6.23 9.58 14.30
CA PRO A 281 -7.20 10.38 13.55
C PRO A 281 -6.53 11.35 12.56
N ALA A 282 -7.17 11.58 11.42
CA ALA A 282 -6.65 12.45 10.37
C ALA A 282 -6.33 13.88 10.86
N GLN A 283 -7.09 14.39 11.84
CA GLN A 283 -6.87 15.69 12.46
C GLN A 283 -5.54 15.80 13.21
N PHE A 284 -5.02 14.68 13.72
CA PHE A 284 -3.72 14.62 14.39
C PHE A 284 -2.59 14.41 13.37
N CYS A 285 -2.82 13.49 12.42
CA CYS A 285 -1.78 13.03 11.50
C CYS A 285 -1.56 13.97 10.30
N PHE A 286 -2.62 14.63 9.79
CA PHE A 286 -2.57 15.36 8.51
C PHE A 286 -2.84 16.86 8.62
N LEU A 287 -3.82 17.29 9.47
CA LEU A 287 -4.27 18.67 9.40
C LEU A 287 -3.16 19.63 9.81
N ASN A 288 -2.89 20.61 8.96
CA ASN A 288 -2.00 21.74 9.19
C ASN A 288 -2.76 23.06 9.42
N GLU A 289 -4.09 23.03 9.32
CA GLU A 289 -5.02 24.11 9.64
C GLU A 289 -6.40 23.53 10.01
N ASP A 290 -7.22 24.33 10.69
CA ASP A 290 -8.61 23.97 10.96
C ASP A 290 -9.43 24.04 9.67
N VAL A 291 -10.25 23.03 9.41
CA VAL A 291 -11.07 22.91 8.20
C VAL A 291 -12.55 22.72 8.55
N SER A 292 -13.44 22.83 7.57
CA SER A 292 -14.89 22.73 7.79
C SER A 292 -15.37 21.41 8.41
N TRP A 293 -14.63 20.33 8.20
CA TRP A 293 -14.97 19.00 8.71
C TRP A 293 -14.21 18.63 9.99
N GLY A 294 -13.27 19.45 10.49
CA GLY A 294 -12.54 19.13 11.71
C GLY A 294 -11.51 20.17 12.11
N LYS A 295 -11.26 20.23 13.42
CA LYS A 295 -10.14 21.00 13.99
C LYS A 295 -8.89 20.14 14.03
N MET A 296 -7.72 20.78 13.96
CA MET A 296 -6.44 20.12 14.26
C MET A 296 -6.47 19.55 15.67
N VAL A 297 -6.02 18.31 15.83
CA VAL A 297 -5.74 17.67 17.12
C VAL A 297 -4.25 17.83 17.42
N TYR A 298 -3.93 18.22 18.65
CA TYR A 298 -2.54 18.38 19.10
C TYR A 298 -2.12 17.32 20.11
N TYR A 299 -3.07 16.74 20.83
CA TYR A 299 -2.81 15.88 21.97
C TYR A 299 -3.53 14.54 21.76
N TRP A 300 -2.78 13.48 21.56
CA TRP A 300 -3.32 12.16 21.32
C TRP A 300 -2.89 11.17 22.40
N GLY A 301 -3.80 10.24 22.71
CA GLY A 301 -3.66 9.23 23.74
C GLY A 301 -4.30 9.68 25.07
N LYS A 302 -5.08 8.80 25.67
CA LYS A 302 -5.89 9.10 26.88
C LYS A 302 -5.08 9.72 28.03
N GLY A 303 -3.77 9.42 28.10
CA GLY A 303 -2.85 9.97 29.10
C GLY A 303 -2.26 11.35 28.74
N ASN A 304 -2.49 11.83 27.51
CA ASN A 304 -1.85 13.04 26.98
C ASN A 304 -2.84 14.17 26.67
N HIS A 305 -4.06 14.14 27.21
CA HIS A 305 -5.04 15.18 26.95
C HIS A 305 -4.66 16.49 27.67
N SER A 306 -4.76 17.59 26.92
CA SER A 306 -4.55 18.94 27.48
C SER A 306 -5.79 19.43 28.23
N THR A 307 -5.56 20.04 29.37
CA THR A 307 -6.57 20.82 30.10
C THR A 307 -6.55 22.30 29.74
N ILE A 308 -5.47 22.77 29.07
CA ILE A 308 -5.27 24.17 28.65
C ILE A 308 -5.89 24.39 27.26
N GLU A 309 -5.81 23.39 26.37
CA GLU A 309 -6.39 23.41 25.02
C GLU A 309 -7.32 22.18 24.81
N PRO A 310 -8.40 22.05 25.60
CA PRO A 310 -9.23 20.84 25.57
C PRO A 310 -9.91 20.60 24.23
N ASP A 311 -10.11 21.62 23.41
CA ASP A 311 -10.65 21.53 22.05
C ASP A 311 -9.63 21.03 21.01
N ARG A 312 -8.39 20.81 21.42
CA ARG A 312 -7.31 20.17 20.63
C ARG A 312 -7.06 18.72 21.00
N ASN A 313 -7.81 18.17 21.96
CA ASN A 313 -7.86 16.74 22.23
C ASN A 313 -8.69 16.02 21.17
N PRO A 314 -8.41 14.74 20.85
CA PRO A 314 -9.23 13.98 19.91
C PRO A 314 -10.62 13.68 20.50
N THR A 315 -11.61 13.59 19.62
CA THR A 315 -12.97 13.14 19.98
C THR A 315 -13.24 11.73 19.44
N TYR A 316 -12.32 11.16 18.67
CA TYR A 316 -12.34 9.81 18.13
C TYR A 316 -10.91 9.39 17.71
N GLY A 317 -10.74 8.12 17.38
CA GLY A 317 -9.51 7.62 16.75
C GLY A 317 -8.34 7.49 17.73
N GLU A 318 -8.63 7.25 19.00
CA GLU A 318 -7.62 6.93 20.01
C GLU A 318 -7.33 5.42 20.04
N GLU A 319 -6.63 4.94 21.07
CA GLU A 319 -6.07 3.59 21.18
C GLU A 319 -7.08 2.50 20.82
N ASP A 320 -8.29 2.56 21.39
CA ASP A 320 -9.32 1.52 21.20
C ASP A 320 -9.77 1.42 19.73
N ALA A 321 -9.82 2.56 19.01
CA ALA A 321 -10.21 2.60 17.62
C ALA A 321 -9.15 1.96 16.71
N ILE A 322 -7.87 2.23 17.00
CA ILE A 322 -6.74 1.64 16.27
C ILE A 322 -6.69 0.13 16.48
N ILE A 323 -6.82 -0.34 17.74
CA ILE A 323 -6.87 -1.76 18.07
C ILE A 323 -8.03 -2.43 17.32
N ALA A 324 -9.24 -1.84 17.39
CA ALA A 324 -10.42 -2.41 16.73
C ALA A 324 -10.25 -2.53 15.21
N ASP A 325 -9.58 -1.59 14.56
CA ASP A 325 -9.29 -1.67 13.13
C ASP A 325 -8.22 -2.73 12.79
N TYR A 326 -7.21 -2.89 13.64
CA TYR A 326 -6.20 -3.93 13.47
C TYR A 326 -6.77 -5.32 13.73
N ASP A 327 -7.64 -5.50 14.73
CA ASP A 327 -8.38 -6.73 14.98
C ASP A 327 -9.20 -7.16 13.73
N LYS A 328 -9.90 -6.22 13.09
CA LYS A 328 -10.68 -6.51 11.88
C LYS A 328 -9.79 -7.06 10.76
N VAL A 329 -8.69 -6.37 10.42
CA VAL A 329 -7.82 -6.83 9.33
C VAL A 329 -7.07 -8.10 9.69
N LYS A 330 -6.69 -8.28 10.97
CA LYS A 330 -6.11 -9.53 11.46
C LYS A 330 -7.06 -10.69 11.27
N GLN A 331 -8.29 -10.59 11.76
CA GLN A 331 -9.33 -11.63 11.65
C GLN A 331 -9.64 -11.96 10.19
N LYS A 332 -9.71 -10.94 9.32
CA LYS A 332 -10.11 -11.14 7.92
C LYS A 332 -9.01 -11.78 7.08
N PHE A 333 -7.75 -11.40 7.29
CA PHE A 333 -6.64 -11.78 6.44
C PHE A 333 -5.55 -12.56 7.15
N ILE A 334 -4.94 -12.05 8.22
CA ILE A 334 -3.75 -12.63 8.84
C ILE A 334 -4.05 -14.01 9.42
N ASP A 335 -5.17 -14.16 10.13
CA ASP A 335 -5.60 -15.45 10.71
C ASP A 335 -5.96 -16.48 9.62
N LYS A 336 -6.08 -16.07 8.37
CA LYS A 336 -6.28 -16.93 7.19
C LYS A 336 -5.02 -17.13 6.35
N GLY A 337 -3.86 -16.72 6.87
CA GLY A 337 -2.58 -16.88 6.18
C GLY A 337 -2.32 -15.87 5.06
N ILE A 338 -3.00 -14.72 5.06
CA ILE A 338 -2.80 -13.61 4.14
C ILE A 338 -2.13 -12.48 4.91
N PRO A 339 -0.83 -12.21 4.73
CA PRO A 339 -0.16 -11.13 5.45
C PRO A 339 -0.71 -9.74 5.08
N VAL A 340 -0.67 -8.83 6.06
CA VAL A 340 -1.09 -7.44 5.89
C VAL A 340 0.11 -6.52 6.06
N ILE A 341 0.24 -5.59 5.11
CA ILE A 341 1.18 -4.47 5.14
C ILE A 341 0.41 -3.23 5.56
N MET A 342 0.90 -2.49 6.55
CA MET A 342 0.55 -1.10 6.75
C MET A 342 1.54 -0.26 5.95
N GLY A 343 1.20 0.01 4.68
CA GLY A 343 2.11 0.62 3.71
C GLY A 343 2.50 2.05 4.05
N GLU A 344 1.61 2.76 4.76
CA GLU A 344 1.86 4.11 5.24
C GLU A 344 1.25 4.32 6.62
N TYR A 345 1.98 5.02 7.48
CA TYR A 345 1.48 5.66 8.69
C TYR A 345 2.43 6.78 9.08
N GLY A 346 1.91 7.82 9.74
CA GLY A 346 2.73 8.95 10.14
C GLY A 346 1.95 9.98 10.93
N ALA A 347 2.66 10.71 11.74
CA ALA A 347 2.23 11.94 12.40
C ALA A 347 3.43 12.89 12.45
N TYR A 348 3.19 14.18 12.41
CA TYR A 348 4.28 15.15 12.42
C TYR A 348 4.23 16.07 13.64
N ARG A 349 5.40 16.57 14.03
CA ARG A 349 5.54 17.54 15.12
C ARG A 349 5.19 18.94 14.62
N ARG A 350 4.68 19.76 15.53
CA ARG A 350 4.22 21.12 15.22
C ARG A 350 5.14 22.23 15.74
N ASP A 351 6.31 21.87 16.24
CA ASP A 351 7.30 22.81 16.81
C ASP A 351 7.87 23.82 15.79
N GLY A 352 7.81 23.53 14.50
CA GLY A 352 8.16 24.47 13.42
C GLY A 352 6.97 24.96 12.59
N SER A 353 5.72 24.67 13.03
CA SER A 353 4.53 24.99 12.24
C SER A 353 4.00 26.41 12.52
N ALA A 354 3.07 26.89 11.69
CA ALA A 354 2.32 28.13 11.94
C ALA A 354 1.36 28.01 13.13
N HIS A 355 1.09 26.79 13.60
CA HIS A 355 0.12 26.46 14.66
C HIS A 355 0.82 25.66 15.77
N VAL A 356 1.70 26.33 16.50
CA VAL A 356 2.43 25.73 17.63
C VAL A 356 1.48 25.49 18.80
N PRO A 357 1.39 24.26 19.36
CA PRO A 357 0.60 23.97 20.54
C PRO A 357 1.08 24.75 21.77
N LYS A 358 0.17 25.20 22.64
CA LYS A 358 0.55 25.89 23.89
C LYS A 358 1.35 24.98 24.82
N GLU A 359 1.02 23.69 24.84
CA GLU A 359 1.76 22.69 25.60
C GLU A 359 2.62 21.85 24.63
N LEU A 360 3.62 22.49 24.00
CA LEU A 360 4.47 21.85 23.00
C LEU A 360 5.14 20.55 23.49
N ALA A 361 5.55 20.51 24.75
CA ALA A 361 6.15 19.32 25.36
C ALA A 361 5.15 18.14 25.39
N LEU A 362 3.89 18.42 25.75
CA LEU A 362 2.82 17.42 25.77
C LEU A 362 2.45 16.97 24.34
N HIS A 363 2.38 17.91 23.38
CA HIS A 363 2.20 17.55 21.96
C HIS A 363 3.29 16.60 21.48
N ASN A 364 4.56 16.94 21.73
CA ASN A 364 5.68 16.10 21.32
C ASN A 364 5.66 14.72 22.01
N ALA A 365 5.23 14.63 23.26
CA ALA A 365 5.01 13.36 23.95
C ALA A 365 3.85 12.56 23.33
N SER A 366 2.77 13.24 22.91
CA SER A 366 1.66 12.62 22.19
C SER A 366 2.11 12.03 20.85
N VAL A 367 2.97 12.72 20.10
CA VAL A 367 3.51 12.21 18.82
C VAL A 367 4.39 10.98 19.06
N ASP A 368 5.31 11.04 20.05
CA ASP A 368 6.15 9.88 20.39
C ASP A 368 5.30 8.67 20.81
N TYR A 369 4.28 8.93 21.62
CA TYR A 369 3.36 7.89 22.08
C TYR A 369 2.56 7.29 20.93
N TRP A 370 1.99 8.12 20.05
CA TRP A 370 1.25 7.64 18.88
C TRP A 370 2.12 6.74 17.97
N ILE A 371 3.34 7.20 17.65
CA ILE A 371 4.28 6.44 16.81
C ILE A 371 4.59 5.08 17.45
N THR A 372 4.96 5.11 18.75
CA THR A 372 5.30 3.87 19.49
C THR A 372 4.11 2.93 19.57
N PHE A 373 2.92 3.44 19.90
CA PHE A 373 1.69 2.66 20.05
C PHE A 373 1.27 2.02 18.74
N VAL A 374 1.14 2.81 17.66
CA VAL A 374 0.74 2.33 16.34
C VAL A 374 1.70 1.28 15.81
N THR A 375 3.02 1.52 15.94
CA THR A 375 4.04 0.55 15.51
C THR A 375 3.95 -0.76 16.29
N LYS A 376 3.83 -0.68 17.62
CA LYS A 376 3.74 -1.83 18.51
C LYS A 376 2.48 -2.65 18.25
N GLU A 377 1.32 -1.98 18.19
CA GLU A 377 0.04 -2.66 17.97
C GLU A 377 -0.03 -3.28 16.57
N ALA A 378 0.48 -2.61 15.53
CA ALA A 378 0.59 -3.21 14.20
C ALA A 378 1.36 -4.54 14.26
N LEU A 379 2.54 -4.55 14.85
CA LEU A 379 3.37 -5.75 14.96
C LEU A 379 2.73 -6.82 15.84
N ALA A 380 2.08 -6.46 16.94
CA ALA A 380 1.37 -7.39 17.80
C ALA A 380 0.20 -8.11 17.10
N HIS A 381 -0.44 -7.42 16.15
CA HIS A 381 -1.48 -7.99 15.29
C HIS A 381 -0.92 -8.71 14.04
N GLY A 382 0.41 -8.75 13.85
CA GLY A 382 1.05 -9.38 12.69
C GLY A 382 1.12 -8.51 11.44
N ILE A 383 0.71 -7.25 11.52
CA ILE A 383 0.77 -6.25 10.46
C ILE A 383 2.21 -5.74 10.32
N LYS A 384 2.69 -5.50 9.10
CA LYS A 384 4.04 -5.00 8.82
C LYS A 384 4.00 -3.49 8.55
N PRO A 385 4.45 -2.62 9.49
CA PRO A 385 4.34 -1.17 9.38
C PRO A 385 5.49 -0.55 8.58
N PHE A 386 5.15 0.41 7.69
CA PHE A 386 6.08 1.21 6.90
C PHE A 386 5.87 2.70 7.20
N TRP A 387 6.82 3.30 7.91
CA TRP A 387 6.78 4.72 8.25
C TRP A 387 6.84 5.62 7.01
N TRP A 388 5.95 6.61 6.93
CA TRP A 388 5.97 7.61 5.86
C TRP A 388 6.96 8.73 6.17
N ASP A 389 8.08 8.78 5.42
CA ASP A 389 9.07 9.86 5.54
C ASP A 389 9.22 10.64 4.23
N THR A 390 9.16 11.95 4.34
CA THR A 390 9.38 12.89 3.23
C THR A 390 10.75 13.56 3.27
N GLY A 391 11.70 13.02 4.06
CA GLY A 391 13.03 13.59 4.34
C GLY A 391 13.06 14.43 5.62
N GLY A 392 12.03 14.28 6.47
CA GLY A 392 11.91 14.99 7.75
C GLY A 392 12.61 14.30 8.90
N ALA A 393 12.59 12.96 8.95
CA ALA A 393 13.21 12.21 10.03
C ALA A 393 14.65 11.75 9.70
N LEU A 394 14.92 11.32 8.48
CA LEU A 394 16.26 11.00 8.00
C LEU A 394 16.69 11.98 6.91
N ASP A 395 17.86 12.62 7.09
CA ASP A 395 18.44 13.52 6.09
C ASP A 395 19.03 12.74 4.91
N ARG A 396 18.41 12.93 3.73
CA ARG A 396 18.80 12.25 2.50
C ARG A 396 20.03 12.82 1.82
N ARG A 397 20.48 14.05 2.21
CA ARG A 397 21.68 14.68 1.66
C ARG A 397 22.94 14.26 2.45
N ASN A 398 22.80 14.21 3.78
CA ASN A 398 23.95 14.03 4.68
C ASN A 398 23.99 12.65 5.31
N ASN A 399 22.95 11.80 5.15
CA ASN A 399 22.82 10.50 5.81
C ASN A 399 22.95 10.64 7.34
N THR A 400 22.15 11.53 7.93
CA THR A 400 22.09 11.78 9.37
C THR A 400 20.64 11.75 9.85
N VAL A 401 20.44 11.55 11.14
CA VAL A 401 19.11 11.63 11.75
C VAL A 401 18.77 13.10 12.01
N LYS A 402 17.62 13.59 11.51
CA LYS A 402 17.07 14.92 11.79
C LYS A 402 16.11 14.91 12.97
N ASP A 403 15.22 13.92 13.04
CA ASP A 403 14.29 13.74 14.16
C ASP A 403 14.58 12.43 14.88
N GLN A 404 15.48 12.51 15.89
CA GLN A 404 15.87 11.35 16.68
C GLN A 404 14.69 10.79 17.48
N ARG A 405 13.76 11.65 17.94
CA ARG A 405 12.58 11.21 18.70
C ARG A 405 11.69 10.30 17.87
N THR A 406 11.47 10.62 16.59
CA THR A 406 10.71 9.76 15.68
C THR A 406 11.40 8.41 15.49
N ILE A 407 12.72 8.39 15.27
CA ILE A 407 13.46 7.12 15.13
C ILE A 407 13.40 6.30 16.42
N ASP A 408 13.60 6.92 17.57
CA ASP A 408 13.53 6.25 18.88
C ASP A 408 12.15 5.65 19.15
N ALA A 409 11.08 6.40 18.84
CA ALA A 409 9.69 5.95 19.00
C ALA A 409 9.36 4.75 18.07
N LEU A 410 9.79 4.79 16.80
CA LEU A 410 9.64 3.68 15.85
C LEU A 410 10.36 2.42 16.33
N LEU A 411 11.61 2.57 16.77
CA LEU A 411 12.41 1.45 17.27
C LEU A 411 11.88 0.91 18.61
N ALA A 412 11.34 1.76 19.48
CA ALA A 412 10.68 1.35 20.71
C ALA A 412 9.42 0.53 20.44
N GLY A 413 8.57 0.98 19.52
CA GLY A 413 7.40 0.21 19.05
C GLY A 413 7.78 -1.08 18.30
N GLY A 414 8.99 -1.11 17.73
CA GLY A 414 9.54 -2.25 17.03
C GLY A 414 10.15 -3.35 17.92
N LYS A 415 10.24 -3.17 19.22
CA LYS A 415 10.78 -4.19 20.15
C LYS A 415 9.73 -5.26 20.43
#